data_c8cc9a775458962a5d762bec4341cd29
#
_entry.id   c8cc9a775458962a5d762bec4341cd29
#
_cell.length_a   1.000
_cell.length_b   1.000
_cell.length_c   1.000
_cell.angle_alpha   90.00
_cell.angle_beta   90.00
_cell.angle_gamma   90.00
#
_symmetry.space_group_name_H-M   'P 1'
#
loop_
_entity.id
_entity.type
_entity.pdbx_description
1 polymer ?
#
loop_
_entity_poly.entity_id
_entity_poly.type
_entity_poly.pdbx_seq_one_letter_code
_entity_poly.pdbx_strand_id
1 'polypeptide(L)'
;MSKEITQKQIDAWKVEHGKVAALKIGDKTAYLRQPTRQNISYAATAGAKDPMLFNEIILKECWLGGDDEIMTDTGLFMSASPQITKLINIQEAELLFL
;
A
#
# COMPACT_ATOMS: atom_id res chain seq x y z
N MET A 1 -15.18 -2.72 13.82
CA MET A 1 -15.20 -1.32 14.24
C MET A 1 -14.00 -0.59 13.65
N SER A 2 -14.25 0.49 12.93
CA SER A 2 -13.17 1.24 12.32
C SER A 2 -12.41 2.05 13.36
N LYS A 3 -11.10 2.14 13.19
CA LYS A 3 -10.26 2.97 14.03
C LYS A 3 -10.30 4.40 13.51
N GLU A 4 -10.59 5.32 14.39
CA GLU A 4 -10.51 6.73 14.04
C GLU A 4 -9.05 7.15 13.96
N ILE A 5 -8.68 7.66 12.81
CA ILE A 5 -7.34 8.20 12.59
C ILE A 5 -7.48 9.70 12.53
N THR A 6 -6.76 10.41 13.41
CA THR A 6 -6.84 11.87 13.48
C THR A 6 -5.91 12.51 12.46
N GLN A 7 -6.21 13.75 12.10
CA GLN A 7 -5.34 14.53 11.21
C GLN A 7 -3.95 14.70 11.82
N LYS A 8 -3.87 14.83 13.14
CA LYS A 8 -2.59 14.94 13.86
C LYS A 8 -1.73 13.70 13.64
N GLN A 9 -2.36 12.52 13.65
CA GLN A 9 -1.64 11.27 13.43
C GLN A 9 -1.17 11.15 11.97
N ILE A 10 -2.01 11.57 11.02
CA ILE A 10 -1.63 11.60 9.61
C ILE A 10 -0.44 12.53 9.40
N ASP A 11 -0.45 13.71 10.01
CA ASP A 11 0.63 14.67 9.89
C ASP A 11 1.94 14.11 10.47
N ALA A 12 1.85 13.39 11.60
CA ALA A 12 3.02 12.74 12.18
C ALA A 12 3.60 11.68 11.23
N TRP A 13 2.76 10.90 10.59
CA TRP A 13 3.20 9.93 9.60
C TRP A 13 3.88 10.58 8.40
N LYS A 14 3.35 11.72 7.95
CA LYS A 14 3.96 12.47 6.84
C LYS A 14 5.35 12.98 7.19
N VAL A 15 5.55 13.39 8.42
CA VAL A 15 6.87 13.83 8.89
C VAL A 15 7.85 12.67 8.91
N GLU A 16 7.39 11.50 9.38
CA GLU A 16 8.23 10.32 9.53
C GLU A 16 8.51 9.60 8.21
N HIS A 17 7.51 9.50 7.35
CA HIS A 17 7.58 8.64 6.15
C HIS A 17 7.51 9.40 4.83
N GLY A 18 7.23 10.69 4.86
CA GLY A 18 7.01 11.48 3.66
C GLY A 18 5.59 11.36 3.16
N LYS A 19 5.39 10.74 2.00
CA LYS A 19 4.04 10.60 1.44
C LYS A 19 3.23 9.54 2.17
N VAL A 20 1.99 9.86 2.48
CA VAL A 20 1.03 8.94 3.08
C VAL A 20 -0.19 8.88 2.17
N ALA A 21 -0.62 7.67 1.86
CA ALA A 21 -1.79 7.43 1.01
C ALA A 21 -2.96 6.92 1.86
N ALA A 22 -4.15 7.32 1.50
CA ALA A 22 -5.38 6.76 2.06
C ALA A 22 -6.03 5.89 1.01
N LEU A 23 -6.21 4.61 1.33
CA LEU A 23 -6.90 3.66 0.48
C LEU A 23 -8.32 3.48 1.01
N LYS A 24 -9.30 3.87 0.21
CA LYS A 24 -10.70 3.84 0.64
C LYS A 24 -11.47 2.77 -0.13
N ILE A 25 -12.19 1.94 0.62
CA ILE A 25 -13.07 0.91 0.06
C ILE A 25 -14.38 1.00 0.82
N GLY A 26 -15.41 1.59 0.18
CA GLY A 26 -16.68 1.84 0.85
C GLY A 26 -16.47 2.74 2.06
N ASP A 27 -16.85 2.26 3.24
CA ASP A 27 -16.67 2.98 4.50
C ASP A 27 -15.38 2.61 5.23
N LYS A 28 -14.55 1.76 4.63
CA LYS A 28 -13.27 1.33 5.21
C LYS A 28 -12.13 2.14 4.64
N THR A 29 -11.13 2.41 5.47
CA THR A 29 -9.96 3.18 5.04
C THR A 29 -8.69 2.58 5.62
N ALA A 30 -7.66 2.51 4.81
CA ALA A 30 -6.31 2.12 5.21
C ALA A 30 -5.36 3.27 4.92
N TYR A 31 -4.41 3.49 5.82
CA TYR A 31 -3.37 4.51 5.64
C TYR A 31 -2.05 3.80 5.41
N LEU A 32 -1.38 4.16 4.34
CA LEU A 32 -0.20 3.45 3.85
C LEU A 32 0.92 4.44 3.57
N ARG A 33 2.16 4.05 3.86
CA ARG A 33 3.32 4.79 3.38
C ARG A 33 3.73 4.29 2.01
N GLN A 34 4.53 5.06 1.32
CA GLN A 34 5.07 4.63 0.02
C GLN A 34 6.09 3.51 0.25
N PRO A 35 6.05 2.42 -0.53
CA PRO A 35 7.01 1.33 -0.35
C PRO A 35 8.42 1.75 -0.75
N THR A 36 9.40 1.19 -0.04
CA THR A 36 10.81 1.37 -0.38
C THR A 36 11.20 0.37 -1.46
N ARG A 37 12.36 0.60 -2.08
CA ARG A 37 12.90 -0.36 -3.04
C ARG A 37 13.06 -1.75 -2.41
N GLN A 38 13.47 -1.81 -1.15
CA GLN A 38 13.62 -3.07 -0.42
C GLN A 38 12.29 -3.78 -0.25
N ASN A 39 11.22 -3.05 0.08
CA ASN A 39 9.88 -3.62 0.18
C ASN A 39 9.46 -4.25 -1.14
N ILE A 40 9.68 -3.53 -2.24
CA ILE A 40 9.29 -3.99 -3.57
C ILE A 40 10.12 -5.20 -3.98
N SER A 41 11.41 -5.18 -3.71
CA SER A 41 12.31 -6.30 -4.02
C SER A 41 11.89 -7.57 -3.27
N TYR A 42 11.63 -7.45 -1.98
CA TYR A 42 11.17 -8.57 -1.17
C TYR A 42 9.84 -9.11 -1.68
N ALA A 43 8.88 -8.23 -1.96
CA ALA A 43 7.56 -8.63 -2.45
C ALA A 43 7.67 -9.31 -3.82
N ALA A 44 8.53 -8.80 -4.69
CA ALA A 44 8.73 -9.38 -6.03
C ALA A 44 9.34 -10.76 -5.96
N THR A 45 10.29 -10.96 -5.05
CA THR A 45 10.94 -12.27 -4.88
C THR A 45 9.97 -13.29 -4.27
N ALA A 46 9.31 -12.92 -3.18
CA ALA A 46 8.39 -13.83 -2.49
C ALA A 46 7.14 -14.10 -3.31
N GLY A 47 6.66 -13.10 -4.08
CA GLY A 47 5.45 -13.20 -4.87
C GLY A 47 5.68 -13.46 -6.35
N ALA A 48 6.85 -13.98 -6.73
CA ALA A 48 7.21 -14.15 -8.15
C ALA A 48 6.21 -15.00 -8.92
N LYS A 49 5.60 -15.99 -8.26
CA LYS A 49 4.62 -16.88 -8.87
C LYS A 49 3.20 -16.65 -8.37
N ASP A 50 3.02 -15.60 -7.55
CA ASP A 50 1.73 -15.32 -6.93
C ASP A 50 1.55 -13.81 -6.80
N PRO A 51 0.89 -13.17 -7.79
CA PRO A 51 0.67 -11.72 -7.74
C PRO A 51 -0.11 -11.25 -6.52
N MET A 52 -0.98 -12.09 -5.97
CA MET A 52 -1.72 -11.74 -4.76
C MET A 52 -0.80 -11.66 -3.54
N LEU A 53 0.18 -12.55 -3.49
CA LEU A 53 1.17 -12.51 -2.42
C LEU A 53 2.03 -11.25 -2.50
N PHE A 54 2.39 -10.83 -3.72
CA PHE A 54 3.08 -9.57 -3.94
C PHE A 54 2.30 -8.41 -3.31
N ASN A 55 1.01 -8.31 -3.65
CA ASN A 55 0.16 -7.25 -3.15
C ASN A 55 -0.02 -7.32 -1.63
N GLU A 56 -0.14 -8.53 -1.09
CA GLU A 56 -0.29 -8.73 0.35
C GLU A 56 0.95 -8.24 1.11
N ILE A 57 2.13 -8.55 0.60
CA ILE A 57 3.39 -8.13 1.23
C ILE A 57 3.51 -6.60 1.22
N ILE A 58 3.24 -5.97 0.07
CA ILE A 58 3.29 -4.51 -0.03
C ILE A 58 2.31 -3.87 0.94
N LEU A 59 1.09 -4.38 1.01
CA LEU A 59 0.07 -3.85 1.90
C LEU A 59 0.50 -3.93 3.37
N LYS A 60 1.04 -5.08 3.79
CA LYS A 60 1.49 -5.28 5.16
C LYS A 60 2.70 -4.43 5.51
N GLU A 61 3.68 -4.37 4.60
CA GLU A 61 4.91 -3.61 4.87
C GLU A 61 4.67 -2.11 4.93
N CYS A 62 3.68 -1.61 4.20
CA CYS A 62 3.39 -0.18 4.13
C CYS A 62 2.28 0.26 5.07
N TRP A 63 1.68 -0.67 5.81
CA TRP A 63 0.52 -0.39 6.66
C TRP A 63 0.89 0.55 7.80
N LEU A 64 0.16 1.66 7.92
CA LEU A 64 0.32 2.62 9.02
C LEU A 64 -0.84 2.54 10.01
N GLY A 65 -2.05 2.34 9.52
CA GLY A 65 -3.22 2.24 10.37
C GLY A 65 -4.50 2.19 9.57
N GLY A 66 -5.61 2.08 10.26
CA GLY A 66 -6.93 2.06 9.64
C GLY A 66 -7.68 0.78 9.94
N ASP A 67 -8.56 0.41 9.02
CA ASP A 67 -9.44 -0.77 9.18
C ASP A 67 -8.70 -2.04 8.78
N ASP A 68 -8.29 -2.83 9.76
CA ASP A 68 -7.54 -4.07 9.54
C ASP A 68 -8.28 -5.07 8.65
N GLU A 69 -9.59 -4.95 8.56
CA GLU A 69 -10.42 -5.82 7.72
C GLU A 69 -9.98 -5.78 6.26
N ILE A 70 -9.38 -4.69 5.81
CA ILE A 70 -8.87 -4.59 4.44
C ILE A 70 -7.80 -5.65 4.16
N MET A 71 -7.03 -6.04 5.18
CA MET A 71 -6.03 -7.10 5.05
C MET A 71 -6.63 -8.50 5.22
N THR A 72 -7.65 -8.65 6.05
CA THR A 72 -8.15 -9.96 6.45
C THR A 72 -9.36 -10.42 5.66
N ASP A 73 -10.19 -9.51 5.17
CA ASP A 73 -11.36 -9.86 4.37
C ASP A 73 -10.96 -10.01 2.92
N THR A 74 -11.23 -11.16 2.33
CA THR A 74 -10.82 -11.47 0.96
C THR A 74 -11.38 -10.47 -0.05
N GLY A 75 -12.67 -10.12 0.07
CA GLY A 75 -13.29 -9.17 -0.85
C GLY A 75 -12.67 -7.80 -0.78
N LEU A 76 -12.40 -7.32 0.43
CA LEU A 76 -11.77 -6.02 0.62
C LEU A 76 -10.33 -6.03 0.10
N PHE A 77 -9.60 -7.10 0.36
CA PHE A 77 -8.23 -7.24 -0.14
C PHE A 77 -8.20 -7.24 -1.67
N MET A 78 -9.11 -7.98 -2.30
CA MET A 78 -9.19 -8.01 -3.76
C MET A 78 -9.52 -6.64 -4.34
N SER A 79 -10.35 -5.86 -3.65
CA SER A 79 -10.65 -4.48 -4.06
C SER A 79 -9.46 -3.56 -3.90
N ALA A 80 -8.61 -3.81 -2.90
CA ALA A 80 -7.41 -3.02 -2.65
C ALA A 80 -6.30 -3.30 -3.65
N SER A 81 -6.22 -4.51 -4.15
CA SER A 81 -5.08 -4.97 -4.97
C SER A 81 -4.75 -4.07 -6.17
N PRO A 82 -5.73 -3.63 -6.99
CA PRO A 82 -5.40 -2.74 -8.10
C PRO A 82 -4.79 -1.41 -7.66
N GLN A 83 -5.12 -0.94 -6.46
CA GLN A 83 -4.62 0.33 -5.95
C GLN A 83 -3.19 0.22 -5.41
N ILE A 84 -2.77 -0.98 -5.04
CA ILE A 84 -1.41 -1.22 -4.54
C ILE A 84 -0.37 -0.81 -5.58
N THR A 85 -0.63 -1.10 -6.85
CA THR A 85 0.26 -0.71 -7.95
C THR A 85 0.43 0.81 -8.02
N LYS A 86 -0.65 1.55 -7.78
CA LYS A 86 -0.59 3.02 -7.75
C LYS A 86 0.23 3.55 -6.58
N LEU A 87 0.24 2.83 -5.47
CA LEU A 87 1.02 3.20 -4.30
C LEU A 87 2.52 3.22 -4.62
N ILE A 88 2.97 2.32 -5.49
CA ILE A 88 4.37 2.24 -5.90
C ILE A 88 4.78 3.47 -6.71
N ASN A 89 3.82 4.16 -7.34
CA ASN A 89 4.07 5.40 -8.08
C ASN A 89 5.10 5.21 -9.20
N ILE A 90 4.84 4.21 -10.06
CA ILE A 90 5.71 3.93 -11.21
C ILE A 90 5.56 5.04 -12.24
N GLN A 91 6.69 5.61 -12.64
CA GLN A 91 6.75 6.63 -13.70
C GLN A 91 6.97 5.95 -15.04
N GLU A 92 6.43 6.56 -16.12
CA GLU A 92 6.76 6.10 -17.46
C GLU A 92 8.22 6.40 -17.77
N ALA A 93 8.89 5.42 -18.32
CA ALA A 93 10.28 5.56 -18.73
C ALA A 93 10.40 5.23 -20.22
N GLU A 94 11.31 5.93 -20.88
CA GLU A 94 11.59 5.70 -22.29
C GLU A 94 13.06 5.37 -22.43
N LEU A 95 13.38 4.28 -23.16
CA LEU A 95 14.74 3.89 -23.41
C LEU A 95 15.06 4.12 -24.89
N LEU A 96 16.04 4.98 -25.14
CA LEU A 96 16.48 5.31 -26.50
C LEU A 96 17.90 4.81 -26.73
N PHE A 97 18.12 4.13 -27.86
CA PHE A 97 19.46 3.73 -28.30
C PHE A 97 20.00 4.82 -29.24
N LEU A 98 21.12 5.41 -28.88
CA LEU A 98 21.71 6.51 -29.63
C LEU A 98 22.71 6.01 -30.67
#